data_f68f7f026bf9e31a9af333f23e1b7492
#
_entry.id   f68f7f026bf9e31a9af333f23e1b7492
#
_cell.length_a   1.000
_cell.length_b   1.000
_cell.length_c   1.000
_cell.angle_alpha   90.00
_cell.angle_beta   90.00
_cell.angle_gamma   90.00
#
_symmetry.space_group_name_H-M   'P 1'
#
loop_
_entity.id
_entity.type
_entity.pdbx_description
1 polymer ?
#
loop_
_entity_poly.entity_id
_entity_poly.type
_entity_poly.pdbx_seq_one_letter_code
_entity_poly.pdbx_strand_id
1 'polypeptide(L)'
;MNINDPLRKKLMEMESRKGAFIVLVDGTLVGQSGKLTENTYSTGNRSKRPRKKGSRYNKYKRAPRSCHQWIFCLVITPSGHRIPYYLPHYTKEYCQAHAITPMSTTSSGARLVEQLDLPAKAEVYVIGDTAFDSEEFHKVCEKKGFYWINPVNSSRVFSVQHGKRPQVRTRLKDWNSLSLKSVKIHMSTSEYASYRRLSRWRIGSKMKPRIYYAYKETREVHSVGNVQLVYSTTKKNLTKATPDDVKILMTNAKHLSLGQIIDLYTIRWQIELFFKELKSRLGFDHYRFKSFSEVEGWVTLAITTVLFLETTRAKQMARRDLTKAQRQWWSMQRTHGLAEAFIQTTESNELKYISNRLKTSGGIAKLKQWLHNTSPREYRMAA
;
A
#
# COMPACT_ATOMS: atom_id res chain seq x y z
N MET A 1 0.93 -19.94 -13.84
CA MET A 1 0.46 -18.59 -14.28
C MET A 1 -0.46 -18.05 -13.20
N ASN A 2 -0.19 -16.87 -12.67
CA ASN A 2 -1.04 -16.30 -11.60
C ASN A 2 -2.38 -15.85 -12.23
N ILE A 3 -3.50 -16.30 -11.69
CA ILE A 3 -4.86 -15.98 -12.18
C ILE A 3 -5.12 -14.46 -12.29
N ASN A 4 -4.36 -13.67 -11.57
CA ASN A 4 -4.46 -12.20 -11.55
C ASN A 4 -3.70 -11.51 -12.71
N ASP A 5 -2.80 -12.20 -13.39
CA ASP A 5 -1.94 -11.57 -14.42
C ASP A 5 -2.73 -11.01 -15.63
N PRO A 6 -3.77 -11.67 -16.15
CA PRO A 6 -4.59 -11.10 -17.21
C PRO A 6 -5.27 -9.79 -16.81
N LEU A 7 -5.74 -9.67 -15.54
CA LEU A 7 -6.37 -8.44 -15.06
C LEU A 7 -5.34 -7.31 -14.86
N ARG A 8 -4.13 -7.64 -14.37
CA ARG A 8 -3.02 -6.69 -14.26
C ARG A 8 -2.62 -6.17 -15.62
N LYS A 9 -2.41 -7.06 -16.58
CA LYS A 9 -2.07 -6.72 -17.97
C LYS A 9 -3.13 -5.80 -18.57
N LYS A 10 -4.40 -6.16 -18.43
CA LYS A 10 -5.51 -5.34 -18.93
C LYS A 10 -5.53 -3.93 -18.31
N LEU A 11 -5.28 -3.80 -17.00
CA LEU A 11 -5.19 -2.49 -16.35
C LEU A 11 -4.01 -1.67 -16.87
N MET A 12 -2.87 -2.29 -17.15
CA MET A 12 -1.71 -1.63 -17.75
C MET A 12 -2.00 -1.18 -19.19
N GLU A 13 -2.67 -2.00 -20.00
CA GLU A 13 -3.09 -1.65 -21.36
C GLU A 13 -4.11 -0.49 -21.39
N MET A 14 -4.90 -0.32 -20.34
CA MET A 14 -5.84 0.79 -20.20
C MET A 14 -5.16 2.10 -19.75
N GLU A 15 -3.87 2.08 -19.36
CA GLU A 15 -3.16 3.28 -19.00
C GLU A 15 -2.77 4.09 -20.25
N SER A 16 -3.39 5.25 -20.41
CA SER A 16 -3.19 6.12 -21.56
C SER A 16 -2.45 7.41 -21.21
N ARG A 17 -2.23 7.68 -19.93
CA ARG A 17 -1.59 8.92 -19.49
C ARG A 17 -0.08 8.79 -19.46
N LYS A 18 0.60 9.83 -19.90
CA LYS A 18 2.03 9.99 -19.67
C LYS A 18 2.26 10.47 -18.24
N GLY A 19 3.26 9.93 -17.57
CA GLY A 19 3.63 10.30 -16.22
C GLY A 19 4.43 9.23 -15.51
N ALA A 20 4.78 9.48 -14.26
CA ALA A 20 5.51 8.56 -13.45
C ALA A 20 4.63 7.47 -12.85
N PHE A 21 5.16 6.26 -12.78
CA PHE A 21 4.61 5.16 -12.00
C PHE A 21 5.19 5.21 -10.59
N ILE A 22 4.34 5.01 -9.60
CA ILE A 22 4.75 4.94 -8.21
C ILE A 22 4.53 3.51 -7.72
N VAL A 23 5.58 2.92 -7.19
CA VAL A 23 5.61 1.55 -6.71
C VAL A 23 5.82 1.59 -5.21
N LEU A 24 4.81 1.19 -4.45
CA LEU A 24 4.87 1.18 -2.99
C LEU A 24 5.14 -0.25 -2.51
N VAL A 25 6.19 -0.44 -1.70
CA VAL A 25 6.55 -1.77 -1.17
C VAL A 25 6.42 -1.75 0.34
N ASP A 26 5.63 -2.68 0.88
CA ASP A 26 5.43 -2.82 2.33
C ASP A 26 4.92 -4.22 2.68
N GLY A 27 5.07 -4.60 3.95
CA GLY A 27 4.58 -5.86 4.48
C GLY A 27 3.33 -5.70 5.33
N THR A 28 2.45 -6.70 5.29
CA THR A 28 1.29 -6.75 6.20
C THR A 28 1.21 -8.07 6.94
N LEU A 29 0.80 -7.99 8.21
CA LEU A 29 0.60 -9.16 9.07
C LEU A 29 -0.89 -9.45 9.19
N VAL A 30 -1.24 -10.73 9.11
CA VAL A 30 -2.60 -11.23 9.34
C VAL A 30 -2.57 -12.18 10.55
N GLY A 31 -3.19 -11.74 11.64
CA GLY A 31 -3.24 -12.53 12.89
C GLY A 31 -4.11 -13.76 12.75
N GLN A 32 -3.65 -14.90 13.24
CA GLN A 32 -4.35 -16.17 13.28
C GLN A 32 -4.66 -16.58 14.71
N SER A 33 -5.82 -17.20 14.92
CA SER A 33 -6.29 -17.72 16.19
C SER A 33 -6.30 -19.25 16.17
N GLY A 34 -5.15 -19.89 16.05
CA GLY A 34 -5.08 -21.35 16.03
C GLY A 34 -3.65 -21.83 16.19
N LYS A 35 -3.46 -22.97 16.88
CA LYS A 35 -2.14 -23.56 17.05
C LYS A 35 -1.73 -24.47 15.88
N LEU A 36 -2.68 -24.84 15.02
CA LEU A 36 -2.49 -25.83 13.94
C LEU A 36 -2.46 -25.19 12.55
N THR A 37 -2.37 -23.86 12.45
CA THR A 37 -2.31 -23.18 11.17
C THR A 37 -0.87 -23.19 10.65
N GLU A 38 -0.69 -23.68 9.42
CA GLU A 38 0.62 -23.75 8.76
C GLU A 38 1.21 -22.36 8.49
N ASN A 39 2.52 -22.29 8.27
CA ASN A 39 3.27 -21.09 7.89
C ASN A 39 3.03 -19.87 8.78
N THR A 40 2.81 -20.07 10.06
CA THR A 40 2.65 -18.98 11.01
C THR A 40 3.91 -18.76 11.84
N TYR A 41 4.19 -17.51 12.16
CA TYR A 41 5.18 -17.15 13.15
C TYR A 41 4.58 -16.31 14.25
N SER A 42 5.16 -16.49 15.44
CA SER A 42 4.76 -15.74 16.61
C SER A 42 5.33 -14.33 16.55
N THR A 43 4.45 -13.33 16.60
CA THR A 43 4.89 -11.98 16.90
C THR A 43 5.30 -11.93 18.35
N GLY A 44 6.60 -12.17 18.61
CA GLY A 44 7.15 -12.13 19.96
C GLY A 44 6.80 -10.86 20.72
N ASN A 45 6.75 -10.96 22.02
CA ASN A 45 6.49 -9.86 22.95
C ASN A 45 7.49 -8.70 22.73
N ARG A 46 7.18 -7.72 21.89
CA ARG A 46 7.98 -6.51 21.69
C ARG A 46 7.96 -5.56 22.91
N SER A 47 7.51 -6.00 24.07
CA SER A 47 7.38 -5.17 25.28
C SER A 47 8.60 -5.19 26.20
N LYS A 48 9.83 -5.24 25.66
CA LYS A 48 11.05 -4.99 26.46
C LYS A 48 11.42 -3.49 26.62
N ARG A 49 10.62 -2.56 26.10
CA ARG A 49 10.83 -1.13 26.42
C ARG A 49 10.24 -0.83 27.81
N PRO A 50 11.02 -0.24 28.73
CA PRO A 50 10.50 0.19 30.01
C PRO A 50 9.35 1.19 29.79
N ARG A 51 8.22 0.90 30.41
CA ARG A 51 6.98 1.68 30.26
C ARG A 51 7.14 3.00 31.01
N LYS A 52 6.89 4.14 30.36
CA LYS A 52 6.68 5.40 31.08
C LYS A 52 5.49 5.23 32.03
N LYS A 53 5.71 5.47 33.36
CA LYS A 53 4.64 5.50 34.36
C LYS A 53 3.58 6.52 33.90
N GLY A 54 2.29 6.10 33.82
CA GLY A 54 1.17 6.99 33.54
C GLY A 54 0.41 6.79 32.22
N SER A 55 0.82 5.89 31.33
CA SER A 55 0.09 5.65 30.10
C SER A 55 -1.10 4.70 30.31
N ARG A 56 -2.34 5.20 30.11
CA ARG A 56 -3.60 4.41 30.17
C ARG A 56 -3.68 3.26 29.14
N TYR A 57 -2.77 3.18 28.18
CA TYR A 57 -2.78 2.21 27.08
C TYR A 57 -2.22 0.81 27.44
N ASN A 58 -1.88 0.55 28.71
CA ASN A 58 -1.04 -0.56 29.13
C ASN A 58 -1.72 -1.69 29.90
N LYS A 59 -3.07 -1.81 29.90
CA LYS A 59 -3.75 -2.86 30.67
C LYS A 59 -3.81 -4.25 30.01
N TYR A 60 -3.47 -4.38 28.73
CA TYR A 60 -3.53 -5.68 28.06
C TYR A 60 -2.18 -6.07 27.48
N LYS A 61 -1.44 -6.94 28.17
CA LYS A 61 -0.39 -7.75 27.54
C LYS A 61 -1.07 -8.55 26.44
N ARG A 62 -0.93 -8.14 25.18
CA ARG A 62 -1.38 -8.98 24.08
C ARG A 62 -0.51 -10.23 24.08
N ALA A 63 -1.12 -11.39 24.22
CA ALA A 63 -0.46 -12.66 23.99
C ALA A 63 0.22 -12.66 22.62
N PRO A 64 1.36 -13.32 22.45
CA PRO A 64 1.95 -13.52 21.13
C PRO A 64 0.87 -14.13 20.23
N ARG A 65 0.65 -13.52 19.08
CA ARG A 65 -0.32 -14.00 18.09
C ARG A 65 0.45 -14.68 16.97
N SER A 66 0.02 -15.86 16.61
CA SER A 66 0.43 -16.45 15.34
C SER A 66 -0.06 -15.58 14.20
N CYS A 67 0.76 -15.35 13.19
CA CYS A 67 0.38 -14.54 12.05
C CYS A 67 1.02 -15.03 10.76
N HIS A 68 0.32 -14.80 9.64
CA HIS A 68 0.91 -14.85 8.31
C HIS A 68 1.45 -13.47 7.95
N GLN A 69 2.51 -13.45 7.17
CA GLN A 69 3.06 -12.21 6.59
C GLN A 69 2.97 -12.25 5.07
N TRP A 70 2.56 -11.13 4.51
CA TRP A 70 2.49 -10.91 3.08
C TRP A 70 3.28 -9.66 2.71
N ILE A 71 4.08 -9.77 1.67
CA ILE A 71 4.81 -8.64 1.11
C ILE A 71 4.07 -8.19 -0.14
N PHE A 72 3.80 -6.90 -0.22
CA PHE A 72 3.07 -6.29 -1.32
C PHE A 72 3.92 -5.27 -2.06
N CYS A 73 3.69 -5.23 -3.36
CA CYS A 73 4.13 -4.18 -4.24
C CYS A 73 2.86 -3.59 -4.89
N LEU A 74 2.49 -2.37 -4.50
CA LEU A 74 1.32 -1.68 -5.03
C LEU A 74 1.77 -0.67 -6.08
N VAL A 75 1.50 -0.97 -7.35
CA VAL A 75 1.79 -0.06 -8.46
C VAL A 75 0.64 0.92 -8.61
N ILE A 76 0.95 2.22 -8.57
CA ILE A 76 0.02 3.32 -8.86
C ILE A 76 0.42 3.89 -10.22
N THR A 77 -0.48 3.78 -11.20
CA THR A 77 -0.25 4.28 -12.56
C THR A 77 -0.47 5.79 -12.65
N PRO A 78 -0.03 6.46 -13.73
CA PRO A 78 -0.30 7.89 -13.96
C PRO A 78 -1.78 8.28 -13.91
N SER A 79 -2.69 7.38 -14.32
CA SER A 79 -4.14 7.56 -14.18
C SER A 79 -4.65 7.29 -12.76
N GLY A 80 -3.79 6.83 -11.84
CA GLY A 80 -4.14 6.50 -10.47
C GLY A 80 -4.76 5.11 -10.30
N HIS A 81 -4.61 4.19 -11.27
CA HIS A 81 -4.99 2.79 -11.09
C HIS A 81 -4.05 2.13 -10.11
N ARG A 82 -4.59 1.28 -9.23
CA ARG A 82 -3.85 0.58 -8.18
C ARG A 82 -3.76 -0.90 -8.52
N ILE A 83 -2.56 -1.36 -8.83
CA ILE A 83 -2.30 -2.72 -9.29
C ILE A 83 -1.46 -3.44 -8.24
N PRO A 84 -2.05 -4.30 -7.39
CA PRO A 84 -1.31 -5.03 -6.37
C PRO A 84 -0.61 -6.26 -6.93
N TYR A 85 0.65 -6.41 -6.53
CA TYR A 85 1.44 -7.63 -6.61
C TYR A 85 1.77 -8.07 -5.19
N TYR A 86 1.92 -9.37 -4.95
CA TYR A 86 2.19 -9.87 -3.61
C TYR A 86 2.95 -11.19 -3.63
N LEU A 87 3.67 -11.45 -2.55
CA LEU A 87 4.29 -12.74 -2.23
C LEU A 87 4.00 -13.10 -0.77
N PRO A 88 3.76 -14.37 -0.47
CA PRO A 88 3.77 -14.85 0.90
C PRO A 88 5.20 -14.81 1.45
N HIS A 89 5.32 -14.56 2.74
CA HIS A 89 6.57 -14.77 3.45
C HIS A 89 6.50 -16.11 4.17
N TYR A 90 7.34 -17.05 3.75
CA TYR A 90 7.36 -18.40 4.30
C TYR A 90 8.26 -18.47 5.53
N THR A 91 7.82 -19.19 6.57
CA THR A 91 8.67 -19.52 7.71
C THR A 91 9.74 -20.53 7.31
N LYS A 92 10.82 -20.62 8.09
CA LYS A 92 11.91 -21.57 7.83
C LYS A 92 11.40 -23.01 7.86
N GLU A 93 10.54 -23.32 8.82
CA GLU A 93 9.93 -24.64 9.02
C GLU A 93 9.07 -25.02 7.80
N TYR A 94 8.25 -24.11 7.33
CA TYR A 94 7.42 -24.32 6.14
C TYR A 94 8.28 -24.51 4.89
N CYS A 95 9.34 -23.72 4.73
CA CYS A 95 10.29 -23.85 3.63
C CYS A 95 10.97 -25.24 3.62
N GLN A 96 11.39 -25.72 4.79
CA GLN A 96 12.01 -27.05 4.91
C GLN A 96 11.04 -28.17 4.55
N ALA A 97 9.79 -28.09 5.04
CA ALA A 97 8.77 -29.11 4.78
C ALA A 97 8.35 -29.19 3.30
N HIS A 98 8.46 -28.09 2.54
CA HIS A 98 7.98 -27.99 1.16
C HIS A 98 9.11 -27.80 0.14
N ALA A 99 10.37 -27.96 0.52
CA ALA A 99 11.54 -27.74 -0.34
C ALA A 99 11.57 -26.34 -1.02
N ILE A 100 11.12 -25.31 -0.30
CA ILE A 100 11.10 -23.92 -0.77
C ILE A 100 12.36 -23.21 -0.29
N THR A 101 13.00 -22.43 -1.14
CA THR A 101 14.12 -21.57 -0.72
C THR A 101 13.62 -20.42 0.16
N PRO A 102 14.08 -20.29 1.42
CA PRO A 102 13.65 -19.21 2.29
C PRO A 102 14.15 -17.86 1.78
N MET A 103 13.29 -16.86 1.85
CA MET A 103 13.62 -15.48 1.49
C MET A 103 13.34 -14.54 2.66
N SER A 104 14.19 -13.52 2.80
CA SER A 104 13.92 -12.43 3.73
C SER A 104 12.75 -11.55 3.24
N THR A 105 12.16 -10.77 4.13
CA THR A 105 11.16 -9.75 3.75
C THR A 105 11.70 -8.81 2.68
N THR A 106 12.97 -8.40 2.79
CA THR A 106 13.64 -7.52 1.84
C THR A 106 13.83 -8.19 0.49
N SER A 107 14.32 -9.43 0.46
CA SER A 107 14.50 -10.21 -0.77
C SER A 107 13.16 -10.46 -1.48
N SER A 108 12.09 -10.71 -0.71
CA SER A 108 10.73 -10.83 -1.28
C SER A 108 10.27 -9.51 -1.94
N GLY A 109 10.55 -8.37 -1.30
CA GLY A 109 10.28 -7.06 -1.89
C GLY A 109 11.10 -6.79 -3.15
N ALA A 110 12.39 -7.12 -3.13
CA ALA A 110 13.28 -7.01 -4.30
C ALA A 110 12.78 -7.87 -5.46
N ARG A 111 12.42 -9.13 -5.19
CA ARG A 111 11.85 -10.05 -6.19
C ARG A 111 10.55 -9.52 -6.79
N LEU A 112 9.66 -8.94 -6.00
CA LEU A 112 8.44 -8.30 -6.52
C LEU A 112 8.77 -7.15 -7.46
N VAL A 113 9.73 -6.28 -7.11
CA VAL A 113 10.16 -5.16 -7.98
C VAL A 113 10.81 -5.69 -9.26
N GLU A 114 11.64 -6.73 -9.16
CA GLU A 114 12.30 -7.35 -10.33
C GLU A 114 11.29 -7.89 -11.34
N GLN A 115 10.20 -8.50 -10.86
CA GLN A 115 9.14 -9.10 -11.66
C GLN A 115 8.16 -8.08 -12.28
N LEU A 116 8.24 -6.79 -11.92
CA LEU A 116 7.36 -5.79 -12.50
C LEU A 116 7.65 -5.61 -14.00
N ASP A 117 6.62 -5.81 -14.80
CA ASP A 117 6.61 -5.48 -16.22
C ASP A 117 5.89 -4.14 -16.40
N LEU A 118 6.67 -3.06 -16.47
CA LEU A 118 6.19 -1.70 -16.67
C LEU A 118 6.60 -1.21 -18.07
N PRO A 119 5.88 -0.23 -18.66
CA PRO A 119 6.19 0.25 -19.99
C PRO A 119 7.65 0.69 -20.12
N ALA A 120 8.29 0.31 -21.21
CA ALA A 120 9.66 0.70 -21.51
C ALA A 120 9.79 2.24 -21.48
N LYS A 121 10.85 2.75 -20.84
CA LYS A 121 11.11 4.19 -20.63
C LYS A 121 10.12 4.89 -19.69
N ALA A 122 9.26 4.17 -18.96
CA ALA A 122 8.45 4.78 -17.92
C ALA A 122 9.36 5.31 -16.80
N GLU A 123 9.06 6.50 -16.32
CA GLU A 123 9.66 7.02 -15.09
C GLU A 123 9.01 6.31 -13.89
N VAL A 124 9.82 5.65 -13.05
CA VAL A 124 9.32 4.81 -11.96
C VAL A 124 10.00 5.19 -10.65
N TYR A 125 9.18 5.43 -9.62
CA TYR A 125 9.64 5.69 -8.26
C TYR A 125 9.20 4.56 -7.34
N VAL A 126 10.16 3.81 -6.79
CA VAL A 126 9.93 2.74 -5.82
C VAL A 126 10.09 3.29 -4.41
N ILE A 127 9.06 3.18 -3.60
CA ILE A 127 9.01 3.75 -2.25
C ILE A 127 8.75 2.64 -1.25
N GLY A 128 9.70 2.38 -0.37
CA GLY A 128 9.57 1.39 0.71
C GLY A 128 9.62 2.02 2.10
N ASP A 129 9.44 1.19 3.10
CA ASP A 129 9.75 1.56 4.48
C ASP A 129 11.22 1.25 4.83
N THR A 130 11.60 1.41 6.11
CA THR A 130 12.97 1.15 6.57
C THR A 130 13.39 -0.32 6.40
N ALA A 131 12.45 -1.27 6.33
CA ALA A 131 12.76 -2.68 6.14
C ALA A 131 13.33 -2.95 4.73
N PHE A 132 13.06 -2.08 3.77
CA PHE A 132 13.56 -2.20 2.39
C PHE A 132 14.80 -1.32 2.13
N ASP A 133 15.41 -0.71 3.16
CA ASP A 133 16.70 -0.04 3.05
C ASP A 133 17.84 -1.07 3.06
N SER A 134 18.05 -1.75 1.92
CA SER A 134 19.12 -2.72 1.73
C SER A 134 19.80 -2.57 0.38
N GLU A 135 21.03 -3.02 0.31
CA GLU A 135 21.83 -3.04 -0.93
C GLU A 135 21.16 -3.87 -2.03
N GLU A 136 20.63 -5.06 -1.68
CA GLU A 136 19.92 -5.95 -2.60
C GLU A 136 18.75 -5.25 -3.26
N PHE A 137 17.90 -4.60 -2.45
CA PHE A 137 16.70 -3.92 -2.94
C PHE A 137 17.06 -2.73 -3.85
N HIS A 138 18.05 -1.94 -3.45
CA HIS A 138 18.50 -0.79 -4.24
C HIS A 138 19.10 -1.23 -5.57
N LYS A 139 19.94 -2.26 -5.58
CA LYS A 139 20.53 -2.80 -6.82
C LYS A 139 19.48 -3.31 -7.81
N VAL A 140 18.42 -3.97 -7.32
CA VAL A 140 17.34 -4.41 -8.19
C VAL A 140 16.60 -3.21 -8.79
N CYS A 141 16.28 -2.17 -8.02
CA CYS A 141 15.68 -0.95 -8.55
C CYS A 141 16.58 -0.31 -9.63
N GLU A 142 17.88 -0.17 -9.37
CA GLU A 142 18.84 0.45 -10.27
C GLU A 142 19.05 -0.36 -11.56
N LYS A 143 19.12 -1.70 -11.47
CA LYS A 143 19.19 -2.60 -12.63
C LYS A 143 17.99 -2.43 -13.57
N LYS A 144 16.82 -2.14 -13.00
CA LYS A 144 15.57 -1.85 -13.76
C LYS A 144 15.48 -0.39 -14.24
N GLY A 145 16.43 0.46 -13.91
CA GLY A 145 16.37 1.90 -14.21
C GLY A 145 15.34 2.65 -13.36
N PHE A 146 14.95 2.11 -12.22
CA PHE A 146 13.97 2.72 -11.33
C PHE A 146 14.65 3.60 -10.28
N TYR A 147 14.02 4.70 -9.95
CA TYR A 147 14.38 5.52 -8.80
C TYR A 147 13.77 4.93 -7.53
N TRP A 148 14.49 5.03 -6.42
CA TRP A 148 14.00 4.55 -5.13
C TRP A 148 14.08 5.62 -4.06
N ILE A 149 13.16 5.59 -3.08
CA ILE A 149 13.09 6.49 -1.92
C ILE A 149 12.78 5.66 -0.68
N ASN A 150 13.72 5.56 0.25
CA ASN A 150 13.56 4.82 1.50
C ASN A 150 13.95 5.66 2.72
N PRO A 151 13.33 5.46 3.88
CA PRO A 151 13.88 5.94 5.13
C PRO A 151 15.18 5.20 5.45
N VAL A 152 16.15 5.94 5.94
CA VAL A 152 17.46 5.40 6.30
C VAL A 152 17.36 4.51 7.55
N ASN A 153 17.95 3.32 7.49
CA ASN A 153 18.10 2.44 8.64
C ASN A 153 19.05 3.09 9.68
N SER A 154 18.78 2.87 10.94
CA SER A 154 19.60 3.44 12.04
C SER A 154 21.06 2.99 12.03
N SER A 155 21.34 1.82 11.45
CA SER A 155 22.69 1.25 11.31
C SER A 155 23.45 1.73 10.07
N ARG A 156 22.81 2.48 9.15
CA ARG A 156 23.43 2.95 7.92
C ARG A 156 24.59 3.89 8.21
N VAL A 157 25.72 3.69 7.51
CA VAL A 157 26.95 4.47 7.71
C VAL A 157 27.36 5.18 6.41
N PHE A 158 28.03 6.31 6.55
CA PHE A 158 28.72 6.93 5.41
C PHE A 158 29.91 6.09 4.96
N SER A 159 30.40 6.33 3.76
CA SER A 159 31.68 5.80 3.30
C SER A 159 32.82 6.30 4.20
N VAL A 160 33.97 5.61 4.17
CA VAL A 160 35.09 5.90 5.05
C VAL A 160 35.52 7.36 4.93
N GLN A 161 35.52 8.08 6.05
CA GLN A 161 36.04 9.43 6.18
C GLN A 161 37.06 9.44 7.33
N HIS A 162 38.31 9.84 7.05
CA HIS A 162 39.39 9.85 8.04
C HIS A 162 39.51 8.54 8.85
N GLY A 163 39.43 7.38 8.16
CA GLY A 163 39.52 6.05 8.78
C GLY A 163 38.32 5.60 9.59
N LYS A 164 37.25 6.40 9.66
CA LYS A 164 36.01 6.08 10.41
C LYS A 164 34.82 5.98 9.48
N ARG A 165 33.83 5.18 9.87
CA ARG A 165 32.52 5.07 9.21
C ARG A 165 31.42 5.61 10.13
N PRO A 166 31.16 6.93 10.17
CA PRO A 166 30.14 7.48 11.03
C PRO A 166 28.75 7.06 10.53
N GLN A 167 27.83 6.82 11.48
CA GLN A 167 26.45 6.56 11.12
C GLN A 167 25.79 7.79 10.49
N VAL A 168 24.89 7.60 9.54
CA VAL A 168 24.15 8.69 8.89
C VAL A 168 23.38 9.53 9.93
N ARG A 169 22.85 8.89 10.98
CA ARG A 169 22.15 9.60 12.09
C ARG A 169 23.06 10.50 12.92
N THR A 170 24.38 10.32 12.93
CA THR A 170 25.28 11.20 13.69
C THR A 170 25.25 12.63 13.15
N ARG A 171 24.87 12.84 11.88
CA ARG A 171 24.68 14.16 11.29
C ARG A 171 23.59 14.98 12.00
N LEU A 172 22.66 14.32 12.69
CA LEU A 172 21.62 14.99 13.48
C LEU A 172 22.17 15.68 14.75
N LYS A 173 23.40 15.42 15.17
CA LYS A 173 24.03 16.17 16.28
C LYS A 173 24.23 17.64 15.90
N ASP A 174 24.47 17.90 14.61
CA ASP A 174 24.67 19.24 14.06
C ASP A 174 23.38 19.83 13.49
N TRP A 175 22.21 19.29 13.88
CA TRP A 175 20.90 19.65 13.32
C TRP A 175 20.63 21.16 13.34
N ASN A 176 21.02 21.84 14.40
CA ASN A 176 20.85 23.28 14.56
C ASN A 176 21.70 24.12 13.59
N SER A 177 22.77 23.54 13.04
CA SER A 177 23.65 24.21 12.05
C SER A 177 23.17 24.03 10.62
N LEU A 178 22.17 23.16 10.37
CA LEU A 178 21.67 22.89 9.04
C LEU A 178 20.71 24.00 8.57
N SER A 179 20.93 24.49 7.36
CA SER A 179 20.05 25.48 6.71
C SER A 179 18.74 24.83 6.27
N LEU A 180 17.77 24.75 7.17
CA LEU A 180 16.48 24.12 6.91
C LEU A 180 15.58 25.01 6.06
N LYS A 181 14.98 24.42 5.02
CA LYS A 181 13.96 25.04 4.19
C LYS A 181 12.59 24.57 4.61
N SER A 182 11.61 25.47 4.65
CA SER A 182 10.21 25.07 4.83
C SER A 182 9.64 24.57 3.51
N VAL A 183 9.04 23.40 3.55
CA VAL A 183 8.39 22.77 2.41
C VAL A 183 6.91 22.57 2.72
N LYS A 184 6.03 23.15 1.89
CA LYS A 184 4.57 22.99 2.02
C LYS A 184 4.14 21.85 1.11
N ILE A 185 3.59 20.79 1.70
CA ILE A 185 3.00 19.68 0.95
C ILE A 185 1.49 19.86 0.95
N HIS A 186 0.93 20.01 -0.24
CA HIS A 186 -0.51 20.06 -0.45
C HIS A 186 -0.99 18.66 -0.80
N MET A 187 -1.84 18.08 0.04
CA MET A 187 -2.46 16.81 -0.31
C MET A 187 -3.34 16.99 -1.55
N SER A 188 -3.24 16.06 -2.49
CA SER A 188 -4.12 16.04 -3.66
C SER A 188 -5.59 15.93 -3.25
N THR A 189 -6.51 16.38 -4.09
CA THR A 189 -7.96 16.34 -3.80
C THR A 189 -8.46 14.91 -3.53
N SER A 190 -7.84 13.91 -4.17
CA SER A 190 -8.14 12.49 -3.96
C SER A 190 -7.66 11.99 -2.60
N GLU A 191 -6.46 12.40 -2.17
CA GLU A 191 -5.93 12.09 -0.84
C GLU A 191 -6.73 12.79 0.25
N TYR A 192 -7.14 14.03 0.01
CA TYR A 192 -8.00 14.78 0.91
C TYR A 192 -9.35 14.11 1.13
N ALA A 193 -10.04 13.70 0.07
CA ALA A 193 -11.32 13.01 0.16
C ALA A 193 -11.22 11.71 0.98
N SER A 194 -10.11 11.00 0.83
CA SER A 194 -9.83 9.76 1.56
C SER A 194 -9.54 9.99 3.04
N TYR A 195 -8.75 11.00 3.33
CA TYR A 195 -8.43 11.40 4.71
C TYR A 195 -9.68 11.91 5.44
N ARG A 196 -10.56 12.66 4.76
CA ARG A 196 -11.81 13.18 5.29
C ARG A 196 -12.81 12.08 5.65
N ARG A 197 -12.87 10.99 4.87
CA ARG A 197 -13.70 9.82 5.20
C ARG A 197 -13.20 9.05 6.42
N LEU A 198 -11.89 9.05 6.66
CA LEU A 198 -11.29 8.37 7.80
C LEU A 198 -11.35 9.19 9.10
N SER A 199 -11.43 10.52 9.00
CA SER A 199 -11.54 11.43 10.15
C SER A 199 -12.94 12.00 10.23
N ARG A 200 -13.89 11.23 10.79
CA ARG A 200 -15.27 11.68 11.08
C ARG A 200 -15.34 12.97 11.94
N TRP A 201 -14.23 13.42 12.48
CA TRP A 201 -14.15 14.45 13.51
C TRP A 201 -13.80 15.86 13.04
N ARG A 202 -13.57 16.10 11.73
CA ARG A 202 -13.23 17.43 11.22
C ARG A 202 -13.99 17.79 9.93
N ILE A 203 -15.30 17.75 10.02
CA ILE A 203 -16.17 18.33 8.98
C ILE A 203 -16.05 19.85 9.11
N GLY A 204 -15.53 20.53 8.10
CA GLY A 204 -15.57 22.01 8.02
C GLY A 204 -14.22 22.74 8.01
N SER A 205 -13.11 22.14 8.37
CA SER A 205 -11.81 22.83 8.27
C SER A 205 -11.19 22.65 6.87
N LYS A 206 -10.88 23.73 6.18
CA LYS A 206 -9.97 23.71 5.02
C LYS A 206 -8.68 23.04 5.48
N MET A 207 -8.24 21.96 4.83
CA MET A 207 -6.98 21.31 5.19
C MET A 207 -5.84 22.30 4.93
N LYS A 208 -5.15 22.63 6.01
CA LYS A 208 -3.92 23.38 5.91
C LYS A 208 -2.84 22.49 5.27
N PRO A 209 -1.99 23.03 4.40
CA PRO A 209 -0.86 22.28 3.87
C PRO A 209 0.01 21.77 5.03
N ARG A 210 0.52 20.56 4.89
CA ARG A 210 1.48 20.02 5.85
C ARG A 210 2.83 20.69 5.61
N ILE A 211 3.39 21.32 6.65
CA ILE A 211 4.67 22.00 6.53
C ILE A 211 5.75 21.07 7.10
N TYR A 212 6.78 20.86 6.30
CA TYR A 212 8.00 20.18 6.68
C TYR A 212 9.15 21.20 6.73
N TYR A 213 10.02 21.05 7.69
CA TYR A 213 11.29 21.75 7.76
C TYR A 213 12.35 20.74 7.38
N ALA A 214 13.08 20.99 6.30
CA ALA A 214 13.93 19.97 5.74
C ALA A 214 15.21 20.54 5.12
N TYR A 215 16.24 19.70 5.09
CA TYR A 215 17.54 19.93 4.50
C TYR A 215 17.90 18.76 3.56
N LYS A 216 18.54 19.07 2.44
CA LYS A 216 18.98 18.08 1.45
C LYS A 216 20.47 18.23 1.21
N GLU A 217 21.19 17.11 1.25
CA GLU A 217 22.61 17.03 0.87
C GLU A 217 22.87 15.79 0.00
N THR A 218 23.94 15.84 -0.78
CA THR A 218 24.45 14.68 -1.53
C THR A 218 25.62 14.11 -0.78
N ARG A 219 25.60 12.81 -0.50
CA ARG A 219 26.64 12.13 0.26
C ARG A 219 26.89 10.73 -0.27
N GLU A 220 28.10 10.27 -0.07
CA GLU A 220 28.47 8.88 -0.32
C GLU A 220 28.14 8.02 0.89
N VAL A 221 27.23 7.07 0.70
CA VAL A 221 26.76 6.14 1.73
C VAL A 221 27.31 4.76 1.43
N HIS A 222 27.89 4.12 2.45
CA HIS A 222 28.52 2.81 2.29
C HIS A 222 27.54 1.78 1.72
N SER A 223 28.00 0.96 0.77
CA SER A 223 27.24 -0.05 0.01
C SER A 223 26.12 0.49 -0.89
N VAL A 224 25.92 1.81 -0.96
CA VAL A 224 24.87 2.43 -1.78
C VAL A 224 25.45 3.42 -2.80
N GLY A 225 26.59 4.03 -2.46
CA GLY A 225 27.24 5.02 -3.30
C GLY A 225 26.73 6.44 -3.07
N ASN A 226 26.81 7.27 -4.11
CA ASN A 226 26.51 8.69 -4.04
C ASN A 226 25.01 8.97 -4.20
N VAL A 227 24.34 9.29 -3.10
CA VAL A 227 22.89 9.46 -2.98
C VAL A 227 22.51 10.80 -2.40
N GLN A 228 21.24 11.16 -2.54
CA GLN A 228 20.64 12.29 -1.81
C GLN A 228 20.08 11.84 -0.48
N LEU A 229 20.41 12.59 0.57
CA LEU A 229 19.83 12.47 1.89
C LEU A 229 18.95 13.68 2.16
N VAL A 230 17.74 13.42 2.67
CA VAL A 230 16.78 14.44 3.06
C VAL A 230 16.44 14.26 4.53
N TYR A 231 16.80 15.24 5.32
CA TYR A 231 16.48 15.31 6.76
C TYR A 231 15.22 16.15 6.91
N SER A 232 14.16 15.61 7.49
CA SER A 232 12.87 16.31 7.56
C SER A 232 12.17 16.14 8.91
N THR A 233 11.53 17.21 9.39
CA THR A 233 10.68 17.20 10.57
C THR A 233 9.44 18.05 10.35
N THR A 234 8.36 17.75 11.07
CA THR A 234 7.16 18.59 11.13
C THR A 234 7.17 19.58 12.29
N LYS A 235 8.16 19.54 13.16
CA LYS A 235 8.29 20.44 14.30
C LYS A 235 8.82 21.79 13.84
N LYS A 236 8.05 22.86 14.09
CA LYS A 236 8.43 24.24 13.77
C LYS A 236 9.60 24.73 14.63
N ASN A 237 9.58 24.37 15.90
CA ASN A 237 10.65 24.76 16.83
C ASN A 237 11.76 23.71 16.79
N LEU A 238 12.82 24.02 16.07
CA LEU A 238 13.94 23.12 15.80
C LEU A 238 14.84 22.91 17.02
N THR A 239 14.91 23.89 17.93
CA THR A 239 15.69 23.76 19.18
C THR A 239 15.07 22.72 20.13
N LYS A 240 13.77 22.44 19.98
CA LYS A 240 13.03 21.39 20.70
C LYS A 240 12.92 20.07 19.94
N ALA A 241 13.43 19.99 18.71
CA ALA A 241 13.40 18.77 17.92
C ALA A 241 14.52 17.83 18.40
N THR A 242 14.15 16.61 18.71
CA THR A 242 15.10 15.54 19.04
C THR A 242 15.45 14.73 17.77
N PRO A 243 16.54 13.96 17.75
CA PRO A 243 16.86 13.09 16.64
C PRO A 243 15.72 12.13 16.23
N ASP A 244 14.84 11.76 17.16
CA ASP A 244 13.70 10.89 16.91
C ASP A 244 12.53 11.61 16.19
N ASP A 245 12.53 12.93 16.19
CA ASP A 245 11.56 13.77 15.49
C ASP A 245 11.93 13.99 14.02
N VAL A 246 13.15 13.61 13.64
CA VAL A 246 13.69 13.82 12.31
C VAL A 246 13.64 12.51 11.53
N LYS A 247 12.98 12.53 10.39
CA LYS A 247 13.03 11.44 9.41
C LYS A 247 14.14 11.73 8.41
N ILE A 248 14.99 10.74 8.17
CA ILE A 248 16.02 10.80 7.15
C ILE A 248 15.55 9.92 5.99
N LEU A 249 15.42 10.51 4.81
CA LEU A 249 15.14 9.80 3.57
C LEU A 249 16.40 9.72 2.72
N MET A 250 16.55 8.64 1.98
CA MET A 250 17.65 8.42 1.05
C MET A 250 17.10 8.06 -0.33
N THR A 251 17.72 8.57 -1.40
CA THR A 251 17.27 8.33 -2.77
C THR A 251 18.42 8.45 -3.78
N ASN A 252 18.33 7.66 -4.86
CA ASN A 252 19.19 7.81 -6.04
C ASN A 252 18.65 8.84 -7.06
N ALA A 253 17.44 9.38 -6.86
CA ALA A 253 16.78 10.34 -7.75
C ALA A 253 17.37 11.75 -7.56
N LYS A 254 18.56 12.01 -8.09
CA LYS A 254 19.30 13.27 -7.90
C LYS A 254 18.64 14.48 -8.54
N HIS A 255 17.81 14.28 -9.56
CA HIS A 255 17.10 15.35 -10.28
C HIS A 255 15.93 15.91 -9.48
N LEU A 256 15.43 15.21 -8.46
CA LEU A 256 14.30 15.67 -7.69
C LEU A 256 14.65 16.83 -6.75
N SER A 257 13.78 17.80 -6.67
CA SER A 257 13.82 18.84 -5.65
C SER A 257 13.48 18.27 -4.26
N LEU A 258 13.87 19.01 -3.22
CA LEU A 258 13.54 18.66 -1.83
C LEU A 258 12.04 18.44 -1.62
N GLY A 259 11.20 19.30 -2.22
CA GLY A 259 9.75 19.20 -2.12
C GLY A 259 9.20 17.94 -2.77
N GLN A 260 9.68 17.61 -3.98
CA GLN A 260 9.26 16.42 -4.71
C GLN A 260 9.61 15.12 -3.98
N ILE A 261 10.79 15.03 -3.36
CA ILE A 261 11.19 13.85 -2.58
C ILE A 261 10.25 13.64 -1.40
N ILE A 262 9.93 14.70 -0.65
CA ILE A 262 9.02 14.62 0.50
C ILE A 262 7.60 14.28 0.05
N ASP A 263 7.13 14.92 -1.03
CA ASP A 263 5.79 14.69 -1.58
C ASP A 263 5.62 13.22 -2.04
N LEU A 264 6.55 12.71 -2.84
CA LEU A 264 6.57 11.31 -3.26
C LEU A 264 6.58 10.36 -2.06
N TYR A 265 7.40 10.65 -1.04
CA TYR A 265 7.44 9.80 0.14
C TYR A 265 6.12 9.81 0.93
N THR A 266 5.37 10.91 0.93
CA THR A 266 4.05 10.96 1.59
C THR A 266 3.04 10.02 0.93
N ILE A 267 3.20 9.72 -0.36
CA ILE A 267 2.34 8.79 -1.10
C ILE A 267 2.45 7.37 -0.52
N ARG A 268 3.56 7.01 0.15
CA ARG A 268 3.73 5.70 0.80
C ARG A 268 2.54 5.32 1.68
N TRP A 269 1.89 6.30 2.31
CA TRP A 269 0.71 6.05 3.13
C TRP A 269 -0.44 5.36 2.39
N GLN A 270 -0.46 5.42 1.07
CA GLN A 270 -1.50 4.77 0.25
C GLN A 270 -1.50 3.25 0.40
N ILE A 271 -0.35 2.60 0.61
CA ILE A 271 -0.30 1.15 0.81
C ILE A 271 -0.89 0.76 2.18
N GLU A 272 -0.70 1.58 3.21
CA GLU A 272 -1.32 1.34 4.54
C GLU A 272 -2.85 1.46 4.46
N LEU A 273 -3.35 2.43 3.69
CA LEU A 273 -4.78 2.56 3.42
C LEU A 273 -5.31 1.39 2.60
N PHE A 274 -4.55 0.92 1.62
CA PHE A 274 -4.87 -0.27 0.84
C PHE A 274 -4.99 -1.51 1.75
N PHE A 275 -4.04 -1.75 2.64
CA PHE A 275 -4.14 -2.84 3.61
C PHE A 275 -5.36 -2.71 4.53
N LYS A 276 -5.68 -1.50 4.96
CA LYS A 276 -6.88 -1.27 5.75
C LYS A 276 -8.14 -1.61 4.97
N GLU A 277 -8.24 -1.22 3.70
CA GLU A 277 -9.38 -1.55 2.83
C GLU A 277 -9.48 -3.07 2.60
N LEU A 278 -8.36 -3.74 2.29
CA LEU A 278 -8.31 -5.19 2.15
C LEU A 278 -8.86 -5.92 3.38
N LYS A 279 -8.37 -5.55 4.57
CA LYS A 279 -8.76 -6.20 5.83
C LYS A 279 -10.18 -5.87 6.24
N SER A 280 -10.56 -4.59 6.24
CA SER A 280 -11.84 -4.16 6.82
C SER A 280 -13.03 -4.27 5.86
N ARG A 281 -12.81 -4.46 4.55
CA ARG A 281 -13.87 -4.42 3.53
C ARG A 281 -13.93 -5.67 2.67
N LEU A 282 -12.79 -6.25 2.35
CA LEU A 282 -12.72 -7.45 1.51
C LEU A 282 -12.42 -8.73 2.31
N GLY A 283 -12.40 -8.65 3.64
CA GLY A 283 -12.22 -9.82 4.49
C GLY A 283 -10.88 -10.52 4.34
N PHE A 284 -9.85 -9.78 3.90
CA PHE A 284 -8.51 -10.34 3.67
C PHE A 284 -7.94 -11.07 4.89
N ASP A 285 -8.32 -10.70 6.10
CA ASP A 285 -7.91 -11.29 7.38
C ASP A 285 -8.99 -12.16 8.05
N HIS A 286 -10.09 -12.47 7.35
CA HIS A 286 -11.23 -13.21 7.92
C HIS A 286 -11.13 -14.72 7.73
N TYR A 287 -10.10 -15.23 7.06
CA TYR A 287 -9.94 -16.66 6.84
C TYR A 287 -9.58 -17.43 8.15
N ARG A 288 -9.92 -18.74 8.16
CA ARG A 288 -9.68 -19.66 9.29
C ARG A 288 -9.18 -21.02 8.82
N PHE A 289 -8.45 -21.04 7.71
CA PHE A 289 -7.91 -22.27 7.14
C PHE A 289 -6.72 -22.80 7.96
N LYS A 290 -6.54 -24.11 7.97
CA LYS A 290 -5.38 -24.76 8.55
C LYS A 290 -4.25 -24.86 7.54
N SER A 291 -4.56 -25.29 6.33
CA SER A 291 -3.61 -25.39 5.22
C SER A 291 -3.22 -24.03 4.68
N PHE A 292 -1.95 -23.81 4.45
CA PHE A 292 -1.49 -22.54 3.88
C PHE A 292 -1.84 -22.38 2.41
N SER A 293 -1.99 -23.46 1.66
CA SER A 293 -2.47 -23.40 0.26
C SER A 293 -3.89 -22.82 0.14
N GLU A 294 -4.77 -23.16 1.09
CA GLU A 294 -6.12 -22.57 1.15
C GLU A 294 -6.06 -21.07 1.49
N VAL A 295 -5.13 -20.68 2.37
CA VAL A 295 -4.86 -19.27 2.69
C VAL A 295 -4.39 -18.50 1.44
N GLU A 296 -3.49 -19.08 0.65
CA GLU A 296 -3.04 -18.49 -0.63
C GLU A 296 -4.19 -18.36 -1.63
N GLY A 297 -5.07 -19.36 -1.70
CA GLY A 297 -6.30 -19.31 -2.51
C GLY A 297 -7.21 -18.16 -2.10
N TRP A 298 -7.44 -17.97 -0.81
CA TRP A 298 -8.24 -16.87 -0.27
C TRP A 298 -7.65 -15.49 -0.59
N VAL A 299 -6.35 -15.34 -0.38
CA VAL A 299 -5.63 -14.10 -0.70
C VAL A 299 -5.71 -13.81 -2.19
N THR A 300 -5.54 -14.82 -3.03
CA THR A 300 -5.69 -14.70 -4.48
C THR A 300 -7.07 -14.20 -4.86
N LEU A 301 -8.13 -14.72 -4.26
CA LEU A 301 -9.51 -14.29 -4.49
C LEU A 301 -9.73 -12.82 -4.07
N ALA A 302 -9.23 -12.42 -2.90
CA ALA A 302 -9.33 -11.05 -2.42
C ALA A 302 -8.62 -10.06 -3.38
N ILE A 303 -7.45 -10.43 -3.89
CA ILE A 303 -6.72 -9.60 -4.85
C ILE A 303 -7.40 -9.59 -6.22
N THR A 304 -7.97 -10.71 -6.67
CA THR A 304 -8.80 -10.76 -7.89
C THR A 304 -9.95 -9.77 -7.80
N THR A 305 -10.62 -9.71 -6.66
CA THR A 305 -11.71 -8.76 -6.41
C THR A 305 -11.24 -7.31 -6.54
N VAL A 306 -10.08 -6.97 -5.95
CA VAL A 306 -9.49 -5.63 -6.11
C VAL A 306 -9.25 -5.30 -7.58
N LEU A 307 -8.59 -6.20 -8.30
CA LEU A 307 -8.25 -5.99 -9.71
C LEU A 307 -9.50 -5.86 -10.59
N PHE A 308 -10.54 -6.63 -10.30
CA PHE A 308 -11.84 -6.51 -10.96
C PHE A 308 -12.46 -5.12 -10.73
N LEU A 309 -12.49 -4.65 -9.48
CA LEU A 309 -13.03 -3.34 -9.13
C LEU A 309 -12.22 -2.20 -9.77
N GLU A 310 -10.88 -2.30 -9.78
CA GLU A 310 -10.02 -1.31 -10.44
C GLU A 310 -10.23 -1.32 -11.97
N THR A 311 -10.41 -2.50 -12.58
CA THR A 311 -10.73 -2.62 -14.02
C THR A 311 -12.07 -1.98 -14.34
N THR A 312 -13.07 -2.18 -13.47
CA THR A 312 -14.39 -1.55 -13.61
C THR A 312 -14.29 -0.03 -13.51
N ARG A 313 -13.52 0.48 -12.55
CA ARG A 313 -13.25 1.91 -12.41
C ARG A 313 -12.57 2.48 -13.66
N ALA A 314 -11.54 1.80 -14.16
CA ALA A 314 -10.83 2.22 -15.36
C ALA A 314 -11.75 2.30 -16.58
N LYS A 315 -12.61 1.29 -16.78
CA LYS A 315 -13.62 1.29 -17.84
C LYS A 315 -14.59 2.45 -17.71
N GLN A 316 -15.08 2.72 -16.50
CA GLN A 316 -15.99 3.85 -16.27
C GLN A 316 -15.30 5.19 -16.57
N MET A 317 -14.05 5.38 -16.13
CA MET A 317 -13.30 6.60 -16.41
C MET A 317 -13.00 6.82 -17.90
N ALA A 318 -12.91 5.76 -18.69
CA ALA A 318 -12.70 5.82 -20.13
C ALA A 318 -13.97 6.22 -20.94
N ARG A 319 -15.14 6.22 -20.32
CA ARG A 319 -16.39 6.59 -20.98
C ARG A 319 -16.38 8.07 -21.38
N ARG A 320 -16.82 8.36 -22.61
CA ARG A 320 -16.88 9.72 -23.16
C ARG A 320 -18.08 10.52 -22.68
N ASP A 321 -19.17 9.84 -22.32
CA ASP A 321 -20.44 10.42 -21.90
C ASP A 321 -20.47 10.89 -20.43
N LEU A 322 -19.38 10.70 -19.68
CA LEU A 322 -19.31 11.17 -18.30
C LEU A 322 -19.10 12.67 -18.20
N THR A 323 -19.88 13.30 -17.33
CA THR A 323 -19.65 14.68 -16.92
C THR A 323 -18.31 14.82 -16.15
N LYS A 324 -17.79 16.04 -16.04
CA LYS A 324 -16.59 16.34 -15.25
C LYS A 324 -16.74 15.87 -13.79
N ALA A 325 -17.92 16.11 -13.19
CA ALA A 325 -18.21 15.70 -11.81
C ALA A 325 -18.20 14.17 -11.65
N GLN A 326 -18.79 13.42 -12.59
CA GLN A 326 -18.79 11.97 -12.59
C GLN A 326 -17.39 11.41 -12.75
N ARG A 327 -16.56 11.94 -13.67
CA ARG A 327 -15.14 11.55 -13.81
C ARG A 327 -14.37 11.79 -12.51
N GLN A 328 -14.56 12.96 -11.91
CA GLN A 328 -13.92 13.29 -10.64
C GLN A 328 -14.37 12.33 -9.54
N TRP A 329 -15.65 11.99 -9.49
CA TRP A 329 -16.17 11.02 -8.53
C TRP A 329 -15.51 9.65 -8.69
N TRP A 330 -15.45 9.09 -9.91
CA TRP A 330 -14.79 7.82 -10.18
C TRP A 330 -13.30 7.85 -9.86
N SER A 331 -12.60 8.94 -10.17
CA SER A 331 -11.18 9.09 -9.86
C SER A 331 -10.87 9.07 -8.36
N MET A 332 -11.83 9.51 -7.54
CA MET A 332 -11.70 9.55 -6.08
C MET A 332 -12.10 8.24 -5.39
N GLN A 333 -12.75 7.30 -6.10
CA GLN A 333 -13.16 6.05 -5.49
C GLN A 333 -11.94 5.18 -5.20
N ARG A 334 -11.93 4.62 -4.00
CA ARG A 334 -11.04 3.55 -3.58
C ARG A 334 -11.80 2.23 -3.58
N THR A 335 -11.11 1.14 -3.32
CA THR A 335 -11.66 -0.22 -3.36
C THR A 335 -13.02 -0.35 -2.68
N HIS A 336 -13.19 0.26 -1.50
CA HIS A 336 -14.47 0.25 -0.79
C HIS A 336 -15.58 1.00 -1.53
N GLY A 337 -15.32 2.25 -1.96
CA GLY A 337 -16.32 3.02 -2.71
C GLY A 337 -16.65 2.37 -4.05
N LEU A 338 -15.70 1.66 -4.66
CA LEU A 338 -15.95 0.88 -5.86
C LEU A 338 -16.85 -0.33 -5.59
N ALA A 339 -16.64 -1.04 -4.47
CA ALA A 339 -17.49 -2.15 -4.08
C ALA A 339 -18.93 -1.68 -3.78
N GLU A 340 -19.10 -0.59 -3.05
CA GLU A 340 -20.42 0.03 -2.81
C GLU A 340 -21.10 0.46 -4.13
N ALA A 341 -20.35 1.13 -5.01
CA ALA A 341 -20.89 1.54 -6.31
C ALA A 341 -21.28 0.35 -7.19
N PHE A 342 -20.50 -0.74 -7.14
CA PHE A 342 -20.82 -1.98 -7.85
C PHE A 342 -22.11 -2.60 -7.32
N ILE A 343 -22.27 -2.74 -6.00
CA ILE A 343 -23.48 -3.26 -5.38
C ILE A 343 -24.70 -2.40 -5.76
N GLN A 344 -24.62 -1.08 -5.60
CA GLN A 344 -25.70 -0.16 -5.97
C GLN A 344 -26.06 -0.24 -7.46
N THR A 345 -25.06 -0.39 -8.33
CA THR A 345 -25.30 -0.55 -9.78
C THR A 345 -25.99 -1.88 -10.07
N THR A 346 -25.59 -2.95 -9.38
CA THR A 346 -26.20 -4.28 -9.53
C THR A 346 -27.64 -4.25 -9.05
N GLU A 347 -27.90 -3.73 -7.86
CA GLU A 347 -29.24 -3.56 -7.32
C GLU A 347 -30.13 -2.69 -8.23
N SER A 348 -29.60 -1.57 -8.75
CA SER A 348 -30.32 -0.72 -9.71
C SER A 348 -30.64 -1.46 -11.01
N ASN A 349 -29.75 -2.29 -11.51
CA ASN A 349 -29.97 -3.10 -12.71
C ASN A 349 -31.02 -4.20 -12.46
N GLU A 350 -30.98 -4.83 -11.30
CA GLU A 350 -31.98 -5.81 -10.86
C GLU A 350 -33.36 -5.18 -10.74
N LEU A 351 -33.45 -4.01 -10.10
CA LEU A 351 -34.71 -3.26 -10.00
C LEU A 351 -35.27 -2.85 -11.38
N LYS A 352 -34.40 -2.41 -12.29
CA LYS A 352 -34.80 -2.11 -13.68
C LYS A 352 -35.28 -3.37 -14.41
N TYR A 353 -34.59 -4.50 -14.24
CA TYR A 353 -35.00 -5.77 -14.81
C TYR A 353 -36.38 -6.19 -14.29
N ILE A 354 -36.59 -6.15 -12.97
CA ILE A 354 -37.87 -6.44 -12.31
C ILE A 354 -38.96 -5.52 -12.86
N SER A 355 -38.73 -4.20 -12.86
CA SER A 355 -39.68 -3.20 -13.34
C SER A 355 -40.08 -3.44 -14.80
N ASN A 356 -39.09 -3.74 -15.67
CA ASN A 356 -39.37 -4.04 -17.09
C ASN A 356 -40.16 -5.33 -17.26
N ARG A 357 -39.89 -6.36 -16.46
CA ARG A 357 -40.63 -7.63 -16.50
C ARG A 357 -42.09 -7.46 -16.04
N LEU A 358 -42.32 -6.66 -15.02
CA LEU A 358 -43.67 -6.38 -14.53
C LEU A 358 -44.58 -5.69 -15.56
N LYS A 359 -43.96 -4.94 -16.50
CA LYS A 359 -44.65 -4.25 -17.59
C LYS A 359 -45.04 -5.17 -18.79
N THR A 360 -44.49 -6.39 -18.82
CA THR A 360 -44.70 -7.30 -19.98
C THR A 360 -45.71 -8.39 -19.65
N SER A 361 -46.50 -8.82 -20.66
CA SER A 361 -47.38 -10.00 -20.55
C SER A 361 -46.55 -11.22 -20.15
N GLY A 362 -47.03 -11.96 -19.13
CA GLY A 362 -46.32 -13.10 -18.55
C GLY A 362 -45.05 -12.73 -17.78
N GLY A 363 -44.79 -11.45 -17.57
CA GLY A 363 -43.59 -10.98 -16.88
C GLY A 363 -43.50 -11.45 -15.44
N ILE A 364 -44.62 -11.57 -14.72
CA ILE A 364 -44.70 -12.10 -13.36
C ILE A 364 -44.21 -13.55 -13.29
N ALA A 365 -44.63 -14.41 -14.25
CA ALA A 365 -44.16 -15.80 -14.30
C ALA A 365 -42.64 -15.89 -14.55
N LYS A 366 -42.10 -15.09 -15.48
CA LYS A 366 -40.68 -14.99 -15.77
C LYS A 366 -39.89 -14.45 -14.59
N LEU A 367 -40.44 -13.49 -13.81
CA LEU A 367 -39.82 -12.96 -12.61
C LEU A 367 -39.76 -14.01 -11.49
N LYS A 368 -40.83 -14.78 -11.27
CA LYS A 368 -40.84 -15.91 -10.34
C LYS A 368 -39.76 -16.94 -10.68
N GLN A 369 -39.63 -17.29 -11.96
CA GLN A 369 -38.60 -18.22 -12.44
C GLN A 369 -37.18 -17.66 -12.23
N TRP A 370 -36.99 -16.38 -12.47
CA TRP A 370 -35.69 -15.71 -12.22
C TRP A 370 -35.34 -15.70 -10.73
N LEU A 371 -36.28 -15.34 -9.85
CA LEU A 371 -36.09 -15.37 -8.39
C LEU A 371 -35.77 -16.79 -7.91
N HIS A 372 -36.49 -17.79 -8.41
CA HIS A 372 -36.19 -19.18 -8.08
C HIS A 372 -34.79 -19.61 -8.46
N ASN A 373 -34.26 -19.15 -9.60
CA ASN A 373 -32.94 -19.50 -10.09
C ASN A 373 -31.80 -18.73 -9.39
N THR A 374 -32.07 -17.52 -8.88
CA THR A 374 -31.07 -16.65 -8.25
C THR A 374 -31.06 -16.72 -6.71
N SER A 375 -32.14 -17.20 -6.10
CA SER A 375 -32.20 -17.33 -4.63
C SER A 375 -31.26 -18.42 -4.11
N PRO A 376 -30.62 -18.24 -2.94
CA PRO A 376 -29.88 -19.29 -2.27
C PRO A 376 -30.76 -20.53 -2.02
N ARG A 377 -30.13 -21.72 -2.01
CA ARG A 377 -30.87 -23.00 -1.87
C ARG A 377 -31.82 -23.04 -0.68
N GLU A 378 -31.48 -22.39 0.43
CA GLU A 378 -32.29 -22.31 1.67
C GLU A 378 -33.63 -21.60 1.45
N TYR A 379 -33.69 -20.62 0.55
CA TYR A 379 -34.95 -19.92 0.20
C TYR A 379 -35.77 -20.65 -0.86
N ARG A 380 -35.19 -21.62 -1.57
CA ARG A 380 -35.90 -22.38 -2.62
C ARG A 380 -36.83 -23.43 -2.05
N MET A 381 -36.64 -23.83 -0.79
CA MET A 381 -37.48 -24.83 -0.13
C MET A 381 -38.70 -24.23 0.62
N ALA A 382 -38.74 -22.92 0.77
CA ALA A 382 -39.82 -22.22 1.47
C ALA A 382 -40.81 -21.47 0.56
N ALA A 383 -40.59 -21.48 -0.75
CA ALA A 383 -41.44 -20.87 -1.78
C ALA A 383 -42.09 -21.93 -2.67
#